data_bad5ba1d9c6ce9a4cc839c911ae9fcaa
#
_entry.id   bad5ba1d9c6ce9a4cc839c911ae9fcaa
#
_cell.length_a   1.000
_cell.length_b   1.000
_cell.length_c   1.000
_cell.angle_alpha   90.00
_cell.angle_beta   90.00
_cell.angle_gamma   90.00
#
_symmetry.space_group_name_H-M   'P 1'
#
loop_
_entity.id
_entity.type
_entity.pdbx_description
1 polymer ?
#
loop_
_entity_poly.entity_id
_entity_poly.type
_entity_poly.pdbx_seq_one_letter_code
_entity_poly.pdbx_strand_id
1 'polypeptide(L)'
;TKEALLEAKEKQRELEEIRFQNDLDHKESQLSAITLQMLQKNELLSDIKSAIEQQPQSEQQLIKMVNRHFEQNNNWDDFNLYFESINKNFYTRLKQLYPEISANDLKICALIKLNLSIKEMASILNISPDSVKTARYRLRKKLQLAADENLTNFILSV
;
A
#
# COMPACT_ATOMS: atom_id res chain seq x y z
N THR A 1 -33.31 36.89 -6.47
CA THR A 1 -32.33 37.96 -6.26
C THR A 1 -30.90 37.42 -6.39
N LYS A 2 -29.96 38.31 -6.61
CA LYS A 2 -28.55 37.97 -6.76
C LYS A 2 -27.97 37.34 -5.47
N GLU A 3 -28.43 37.77 -4.31
CA GLU A 3 -28.08 37.21 -2.99
C GLU A 3 -28.59 35.79 -2.82
N ALA A 4 -29.84 35.52 -3.17
CA ALA A 4 -30.41 34.18 -3.08
C ALA A 4 -29.68 33.17 -4.00
N LEU A 5 -29.21 33.65 -5.17
CA LEU A 5 -28.41 32.81 -6.08
C LEU A 5 -27.01 32.53 -5.54
N LEU A 6 -26.40 33.47 -4.85
CA LEU A 6 -25.11 33.32 -4.18
C LEU A 6 -25.21 32.31 -3.03
N GLU A 7 -26.20 32.46 -2.16
CA GLU A 7 -26.46 31.54 -1.05
C GLU A 7 -26.72 30.10 -1.54
N ALA A 8 -27.53 29.97 -2.61
CA ALA A 8 -27.78 28.65 -3.22
C ALA A 8 -26.50 28.01 -3.77
N LYS A 9 -25.62 28.83 -4.36
CA LYS A 9 -24.34 28.37 -4.93
C LYS A 9 -23.33 27.97 -3.84
N GLU A 10 -23.30 28.73 -2.76
CA GLU A 10 -22.46 28.39 -1.58
C GLU A 10 -22.92 27.09 -0.93
N LYS A 11 -24.22 26.95 -0.70
CA LYS A 11 -24.80 25.73 -0.15
C LYS A 11 -24.56 24.51 -1.03
N GLN A 12 -24.63 24.69 -2.34
CA GLN A 12 -24.30 23.60 -3.27
C GLN A 12 -22.85 23.17 -3.16
N ARG A 13 -21.92 24.13 -3.06
CA ARG A 13 -20.48 23.84 -2.87
C ARG A 13 -20.22 23.10 -1.57
N GLU A 14 -20.84 23.51 -0.48
CA GLU A 14 -20.73 22.83 0.80
C GLU A 14 -21.21 21.38 0.72
N LEU A 15 -22.35 21.14 0.06
CA LEU A 15 -22.89 19.79 -0.13
C LEU A 15 -21.98 18.92 -1.02
N GLU A 16 -21.40 19.50 -2.06
CA GLU A 16 -20.44 18.80 -2.93
C GLU A 16 -19.16 18.45 -2.16
N GLU A 17 -18.68 19.34 -1.33
CA GLU A 17 -17.49 19.12 -0.50
C GLU A 17 -17.74 18.01 0.55
N ILE A 18 -18.89 18.03 1.21
CA ILE A 18 -19.29 16.97 2.16
C ILE A 18 -19.39 15.62 1.45
N ARG A 19 -20.01 15.58 0.27
CA ARG A 19 -20.11 14.33 -0.52
C ARG A 19 -18.73 13.82 -0.95
N PHE A 20 -17.87 14.70 -1.38
CA PHE A 20 -16.50 14.38 -1.77
C PHE A 20 -15.72 13.81 -0.58
N GLN A 21 -15.80 14.45 0.60
CA GLN A 21 -15.15 14.00 1.81
C GLN A 21 -15.68 12.63 2.27
N ASN A 22 -17.00 12.43 2.24
CA ASN A 22 -17.61 11.13 2.57
C ASN A 22 -17.17 10.02 1.61
N ASP A 23 -17.05 10.33 0.32
CA ASP A 23 -16.55 9.37 -0.68
C ASP A 23 -15.09 9.00 -0.45
N LEU A 24 -14.24 9.98 -0.11
CA LEU A 24 -12.85 9.73 0.29
C LEU A 24 -12.77 8.85 1.53
N ASP A 25 -13.52 9.17 2.58
CA ASP A 25 -13.54 8.41 3.83
C ASP A 25 -13.99 6.96 3.58
N HIS A 26 -14.98 6.76 2.71
CA HIS A 26 -15.43 5.43 2.32
C HIS A 26 -14.35 4.64 1.58
N LYS A 27 -13.67 5.25 0.62
CA LYS A 27 -12.56 4.64 -0.12
C LYS A 27 -11.36 4.32 0.77
N GLU A 28 -11.05 5.21 1.70
CA GLU A 28 -10.00 5.00 2.70
C GLU A 28 -10.32 3.83 3.62
N SER A 29 -11.58 3.70 4.06
CA SER A 29 -12.06 2.56 4.84
C SER A 29 -11.98 1.26 4.05
N GLN A 30 -12.35 1.26 2.77
CA GLN A 30 -12.22 0.10 1.89
C GLN A 30 -10.76 -0.31 1.70
N LEU A 31 -9.86 0.65 1.50
CA LEU A 31 -8.43 0.38 1.37
C LEU A 31 -7.87 -0.23 2.64
N SER A 32 -8.22 0.29 3.81
CA SER A 32 -7.82 -0.23 5.11
C SER A 32 -8.33 -1.66 5.32
N ALA A 33 -9.58 -1.95 4.95
CA ALA A 33 -10.17 -3.28 5.04
C ALA A 33 -9.44 -4.29 4.14
N ILE A 34 -9.13 -3.92 2.89
CA ILE A 34 -8.38 -4.76 1.95
C ILE A 34 -6.97 -5.02 2.48
N THR A 35 -6.29 -4.00 2.98
CA THR A 35 -4.95 -4.12 3.57
C THR A 35 -4.95 -5.06 4.76
N LEU A 36 -5.96 -4.95 5.65
CA LEU A 36 -6.12 -5.85 6.79
C LEU A 36 -6.38 -7.30 6.35
N GLN A 37 -7.22 -7.51 5.32
CA GLN A 37 -7.45 -8.85 4.75
C GLN A 37 -6.17 -9.45 4.18
N MET A 38 -5.36 -8.68 3.47
CA MET A 38 -4.05 -9.12 2.96
C MET A 38 -3.13 -9.54 4.11
N LEU A 39 -3.07 -8.72 5.17
CA LEU A 39 -2.26 -9.00 6.36
C LEU A 39 -2.69 -10.31 7.03
N GLN A 40 -3.98 -10.46 7.33
CA GLN A 40 -4.53 -11.65 7.99
C GLN A 40 -4.34 -12.91 7.14
N LYS A 41 -4.54 -12.81 5.82
CA LYS A 41 -4.34 -13.92 4.89
C LYS A 41 -2.88 -14.36 4.84
N ASN A 42 -1.96 -13.41 4.79
CA ASN A 42 -0.53 -13.68 4.78
C ASN A 42 -0.04 -14.28 6.10
N GLU A 43 -0.57 -13.81 7.24
CA GLU A 43 -0.28 -14.41 8.55
C GLU A 43 -0.75 -15.87 8.62
N LEU A 44 -1.98 -16.15 8.18
CA LEU A 44 -2.51 -17.51 8.14
C LEU A 44 -1.67 -18.43 7.26
N LEU A 45 -1.29 -17.98 6.07
CA LEU A 45 -0.46 -18.76 5.15
C LEU A 45 0.96 -18.97 5.70
N SER A 46 1.51 -17.97 6.38
CA SER A 46 2.81 -18.08 7.06
C SER A 46 2.77 -19.10 8.19
N ASP A 47 1.69 -19.12 8.98
CA ASP A 47 1.49 -20.09 10.07
C ASP A 47 1.34 -21.51 9.53
N ILE A 48 0.57 -21.70 8.46
CA ILE A 48 0.43 -22.99 7.77
C ILE A 48 1.78 -23.45 7.24
N LYS A 49 2.53 -22.57 6.58
CA LYS A 49 3.87 -22.88 6.07
C LYS A 49 4.81 -23.32 7.18
N SER A 50 4.87 -22.59 8.30
CA SER A 50 5.70 -22.92 9.45
C SER A 50 5.32 -24.27 10.05
N ALA A 51 4.04 -24.58 10.17
CA ALA A 51 3.55 -25.86 10.66
C ALA A 51 3.97 -27.03 9.75
N ILE A 52 3.94 -26.83 8.44
CA ILE A 52 4.38 -27.83 7.45
C ILE A 52 5.90 -28.03 7.51
N GLU A 53 6.69 -26.96 7.63
CA GLU A 53 8.16 -27.02 7.70
C GLU A 53 8.68 -27.72 8.95
N GLN A 54 7.90 -27.77 10.03
CA GLN A 54 8.24 -28.48 11.27
C GLN A 54 8.05 -30.00 11.19
N GLN A 55 7.42 -30.50 10.13
CA GLN A 55 7.19 -31.94 9.92
C GLN A 55 8.13 -32.53 8.87
N PRO A 56 8.55 -33.84 8.99
CA PRO A 56 9.57 -34.35 8.08
C PRO A 56 9.06 -34.69 6.68
N GLN A 57 9.73 -34.18 5.73
CA GLN A 57 10.06 -34.61 4.35
C GLN A 57 8.98 -34.85 3.30
N SER A 58 7.74 -35.24 3.57
CA SER A 58 6.76 -35.52 2.51
C SER A 58 6.00 -34.27 2.00
N GLU A 59 6.32 -33.10 2.53
CA GLU A 59 5.48 -31.92 2.42
C GLU A 59 6.09 -30.77 1.62
N GLN A 60 7.27 -30.98 0.99
CA GLN A 60 7.91 -29.97 0.14
C GLN A 60 7.00 -29.53 -1.02
N GLN A 61 6.14 -30.41 -1.52
CA GLN A 61 5.17 -30.05 -2.57
C GLN A 61 4.08 -29.10 -2.03
N LEU A 62 3.63 -29.32 -0.79
CA LEU A 62 2.67 -28.45 -0.11
C LEU A 62 3.27 -27.06 0.17
N ILE A 63 4.52 -27.01 0.60
CA ILE A 63 5.26 -25.76 0.78
C ILE A 63 5.36 -24.99 -0.55
N LYS A 64 5.65 -25.66 -1.65
CA LYS A 64 5.66 -25.04 -2.99
C LYS A 64 4.29 -24.54 -3.40
N MET A 65 3.22 -25.23 -3.06
CA MET A 65 1.84 -24.78 -3.33
C MET A 65 1.49 -23.53 -2.52
N VAL A 66 1.84 -23.50 -1.25
CA VAL A 66 1.64 -22.34 -0.37
C VAL A 66 2.43 -21.13 -0.88
N ASN A 67 3.70 -21.33 -1.25
CA ASN A 67 4.53 -20.27 -1.83
C ASN A 67 3.94 -19.72 -3.13
N ARG A 68 3.44 -20.59 -4.03
CA ARG A 68 2.75 -20.18 -5.24
C ARG A 68 1.51 -19.35 -4.94
N HIS A 69 0.77 -19.70 -3.89
CA HIS A 69 -0.41 -18.95 -3.49
C HIS A 69 -0.06 -17.53 -3.01
N PHE A 70 1.05 -17.36 -2.32
CA PHE A 70 1.59 -16.04 -1.97
C PHE A 70 1.94 -15.22 -3.23
N GLU A 71 2.54 -15.86 -4.24
CA GLU A 71 2.98 -15.21 -5.48
C GLU A 71 1.82 -14.82 -6.40
N GLN A 72 0.77 -15.66 -6.45
CA GLN A 72 -0.39 -15.50 -7.36
C GLN A 72 -1.50 -14.64 -6.76
N ASN A 73 -1.30 -14.08 -5.59
CA ASN A 73 -2.34 -13.37 -4.89
C ASN A 73 -2.55 -11.98 -5.51
N ASN A 74 -3.58 -11.85 -6.38
CA ASN A 74 -3.94 -10.63 -7.11
C ASN A 74 -4.56 -9.52 -6.23
N ASN A 75 -4.45 -9.61 -4.91
CA ASN A 75 -4.93 -8.56 -4.01
C ASN A 75 -4.27 -7.19 -4.28
N TRP A 76 -3.11 -7.19 -4.95
CA TRP A 76 -2.43 -5.97 -5.35
C TRP A 76 -3.17 -5.18 -6.43
N ASP A 77 -3.89 -5.83 -7.34
CA ASP A 77 -4.66 -5.13 -8.36
C ASP A 77 -5.84 -4.39 -7.72
N ASP A 78 -6.56 -5.05 -6.82
CA ASP A 78 -7.64 -4.42 -6.06
C ASP A 78 -7.12 -3.31 -5.14
N PHE A 79 -6.01 -3.56 -4.45
CA PHE A 79 -5.33 -2.56 -3.63
C PHE A 79 -4.98 -1.32 -4.45
N ASN A 80 -4.32 -1.48 -5.59
CA ASN A 80 -3.91 -0.38 -6.44
C ASN A 80 -5.10 0.43 -6.96
N LEU A 81 -6.20 -0.22 -7.31
CA LEU A 81 -7.42 0.43 -7.76
C LEU A 81 -7.93 1.44 -6.71
N TYR A 82 -8.05 1.01 -5.46
CA TYR A 82 -8.50 1.87 -4.37
C TYR A 82 -7.43 2.89 -3.95
N PHE A 83 -6.18 2.48 -3.91
CA PHE A 83 -5.07 3.37 -3.55
C PHE A 83 -4.96 4.56 -4.52
N GLU A 84 -5.00 4.31 -5.83
CA GLU A 84 -4.95 5.37 -6.85
C GLU A 84 -6.19 6.26 -6.82
N SER A 85 -7.33 5.75 -6.42
CA SER A 85 -8.56 6.55 -6.28
C SER A 85 -8.45 7.63 -5.21
N ILE A 86 -7.65 7.39 -4.17
CA ILE A 86 -7.37 8.33 -3.07
C ILE A 86 -6.12 9.16 -3.35
N ASN A 87 -5.07 8.52 -3.85
CA ASN A 87 -3.77 9.13 -4.11
C ASN A 87 -3.55 9.29 -5.63
N LYS A 88 -4.36 10.14 -6.26
CA LYS A 88 -4.31 10.37 -7.71
C LYS A 88 -2.92 10.75 -8.18
N ASN A 89 -2.47 10.11 -9.26
CA ASN A 89 -1.19 10.35 -9.91
C ASN A 89 0.05 10.06 -9.04
N PHE A 90 -0.09 9.42 -7.88
CA PHE A 90 1.03 9.10 -7.00
C PHE A 90 2.10 8.27 -7.73
N TYR A 91 1.71 7.14 -8.31
CA TYR A 91 2.64 6.29 -9.07
C TYR A 91 3.18 7.00 -10.32
N THR A 92 2.35 7.73 -11.03
CA THR A 92 2.74 8.48 -12.23
C THR A 92 3.80 9.52 -11.89
N ARG A 93 3.61 10.29 -10.82
CA ARG A 93 4.60 11.28 -10.37
C ARG A 93 5.92 10.65 -9.98
N LEU A 94 5.89 9.55 -9.22
CA LEU A 94 7.11 8.84 -8.84
C LEU A 94 7.87 8.29 -10.04
N LYS A 95 7.17 7.69 -11.01
CA LYS A 95 7.78 7.20 -12.25
C LYS A 95 8.38 8.29 -13.12
N GLN A 96 7.73 9.45 -13.18
CA GLN A 96 8.24 10.60 -13.94
C GLN A 96 9.49 11.20 -13.30
N LEU A 97 9.51 11.34 -11.98
CA LEU A 97 10.64 11.90 -11.23
C LEU A 97 11.81 10.93 -11.12
N TYR A 98 11.51 9.63 -11.03
CA TYR A 98 12.47 8.56 -10.81
C TYR A 98 12.23 7.38 -11.77
N PRO A 99 12.69 7.48 -13.03
CA PRO A 99 12.43 6.44 -14.03
C PRO A 99 12.98 5.05 -13.67
N GLU A 100 13.98 4.98 -12.81
CA GLU A 100 14.60 3.73 -12.32
C GLU A 100 13.78 3.02 -11.24
N ILE A 101 12.66 3.60 -10.81
CA ILE A 101 11.81 3.00 -9.77
C ILE A 101 11.12 1.76 -10.31
N SER A 102 11.25 0.64 -9.59
CA SER A 102 10.64 -0.63 -9.99
C SER A 102 9.21 -0.78 -9.47
N ALA A 103 8.48 -1.77 -10.01
CA ALA A 103 7.15 -2.10 -9.51
C ALA A 103 7.15 -2.48 -8.01
N ASN A 104 8.18 -3.19 -7.55
CA ASN A 104 8.32 -3.51 -6.13
C ASN A 104 8.63 -2.28 -5.27
N ASP A 105 9.44 -1.36 -5.78
CA ASP A 105 9.69 -0.08 -5.10
C ASP A 105 8.39 0.72 -4.93
N LEU A 106 7.54 0.73 -5.96
CA LEU A 106 6.22 1.39 -5.91
C LEU A 106 5.29 0.77 -4.89
N LYS A 107 5.30 -0.56 -4.73
CA LYS A 107 4.56 -1.23 -3.65
C LYS A 107 5.01 -0.75 -2.27
N ILE A 108 6.32 -0.68 -2.06
CA ILE A 108 6.89 -0.17 -0.81
C ILE A 108 6.48 1.30 -0.58
N CYS A 109 6.56 2.14 -1.61
CA CYS A 109 6.12 3.53 -1.52
C CYS A 109 4.64 3.64 -1.12
N ALA A 110 3.76 2.84 -1.72
CA ALA A 110 2.33 2.83 -1.38
C ALA A 110 2.10 2.42 0.08
N LEU A 111 2.78 1.40 0.58
CA LEU A 111 2.65 0.97 1.97
C LEU A 111 3.22 2.01 2.95
N ILE A 112 4.28 2.71 2.58
CA ILE A 112 4.78 3.87 3.36
C ILE A 112 3.75 5.00 3.36
N LYS A 113 3.13 5.29 2.21
CA LYS A 113 2.08 6.32 2.11
C LYS A 113 0.89 6.04 3.03
N LEU A 114 0.59 4.77 3.28
CA LEU A 114 -0.41 4.33 4.27
C LEU A 114 0.11 4.35 5.71
N ASN A 115 1.32 4.80 5.92
CA ASN A 115 1.96 4.90 7.24
C ASN A 115 2.08 3.56 7.98
N LEU A 116 2.30 2.47 7.24
CA LEU A 116 2.48 1.15 7.82
C LEU A 116 3.88 0.99 8.43
N SER A 117 3.95 0.25 9.53
CA SER A 117 5.21 -0.13 10.15
C SER A 117 6.01 -1.12 9.30
N ILE A 118 7.31 -1.22 9.56
CA ILE A 118 8.19 -2.21 8.89
C ILE A 118 7.65 -3.63 9.09
N LYS A 119 7.16 -3.94 10.29
CA LYS A 119 6.59 -5.26 10.61
C LYS A 119 5.33 -5.56 9.80
N GLU A 120 4.42 -4.59 9.69
CA GLU A 120 3.21 -4.72 8.87
C GLU A 120 3.54 -4.83 7.39
N MET A 121 4.48 -4.03 6.89
CA MET A 121 4.96 -4.13 5.51
C MET A 121 5.57 -5.51 5.22
N ALA A 122 6.39 -6.02 6.13
CA ALA A 122 6.99 -7.35 6.02
C ALA A 122 5.93 -8.44 5.91
N SER A 123 4.89 -8.36 6.73
CA SER A 123 3.77 -9.31 6.70
C SER A 123 2.98 -9.22 5.39
N ILE A 124 2.63 -8.04 4.92
CA ILE A 124 1.91 -7.83 3.65
C ILE A 124 2.71 -8.29 2.44
N LEU A 125 4.01 -8.01 2.42
CA LEU A 125 4.91 -8.39 1.33
C LEU A 125 5.41 -9.85 1.43
N ASN A 126 5.11 -10.51 2.54
CA ASN A 126 5.59 -11.86 2.85
C ASN A 126 7.12 -11.99 2.75
N ILE A 127 7.82 -11.05 3.36
CA ILE A 127 9.28 -11.01 3.49
C ILE A 127 9.67 -10.72 4.94
N SER A 128 10.95 -10.88 5.28
CA SER A 128 11.43 -10.54 6.62
C SER A 128 11.44 -9.03 6.86
N PRO A 129 11.31 -8.57 8.13
CA PRO A 129 11.50 -7.16 8.46
C PRO A 129 12.86 -6.60 8.01
N ASP A 130 13.93 -7.39 8.08
CA ASP A 130 15.24 -6.99 7.60
C ASP A 130 15.28 -6.81 6.08
N SER A 131 14.55 -7.63 5.33
CA SER A 131 14.36 -7.46 3.89
C SER A 131 13.64 -6.14 3.56
N VAL A 132 12.64 -5.77 4.34
CA VAL A 132 11.95 -4.47 4.22
C VAL A 132 12.93 -3.33 4.48
N LYS A 133 13.73 -3.40 5.52
CA LYS A 133 14.75 -2.38 5.84
C LYS A 133 15.74 -2.22 4.69
N THR A 134 16.21 -3.33 4.13
CA THR A 134 17.14 -3.33 2.99
C THR A 134 16.48 -2.70 1.75
N ALA A 135 15.24 -3.06 1.47
CA ALA A 135 14.48 -2.49 0.35
C ALA A 135 14.25 -0.99 0.52
N ARG A 136 13.91 -0.52 1.73
CA ARG A 136 13.79 0.90 2.05
C ARG A 136 15.12 1.65 1.90
N TYR A 137 16.23 1.05 2.29
CA TYR A 137 17.56 1.63 2.10
C TYR A 137 17.91 1.79 0.61
N ARG A 138 17.64 0.77 -0.21
CA ARG A 138 17.83 0.85 -1.67
C ARG A 138 16.94 1.91 -2.31
N LEU A 139 15.68 1.96 -1.86
CA LEU A 139 14.72 2.95 -2.33
C LEU A 139 15.19 4.38 -2.04
N ARG A 140 15.71 4.66 -0.83
CA ARG A 140 16.31 5.96 -0.50
C ARG A 140 17.39 6.39 -1.48
N LYS A 141 18.24 5.46 -1.90
CA LYS A 141 19.29 5.72 -2.88
C LYS A 141 18.72 6.02 -4.26
N LYS A 142 17.71 5.27 -4.70
CA LYS A 142 17.03 5.52 -5.98
C LYS A 142 16.32 6.88 -6.01
N LEU A 143 15.76 7.29 -4.89
CA LEU A 143 15.11 8.60 -4.72
C LEU A 143 16.11 9.74 -4.47
N GLN A 144 17.38 9.44 -4.40
CA GLN A 144 18.47 10.42 -4.21
C GLN A 144 18.29 11.29 -2.96
N LEU A 145 17.75 10.69 -1.88
CA LEU A 145 17.54 11.39 -0.62
C LEU A 145 18.86 11.63 0.12
N ALA A 146 19.02 12.83 0.67
CA ALA A 146 20.14 13.16 1.53
C ALA A 146 20.08 12.37 2.85
N ALA A 147 21.22 12.26 3.56
CA ALA A 147 21.31 11.46 4.80
C ALA A 147 20.37 11.94 5.91
N ASP A 148 20.06 13.24 5.95
CA ASP A 148 19.16 13.90 6.90
C ASP A 148 17.68 13.87 6.47
N GLU A 149 17.37 13.52 5.22
CA GLU A 149 15.99 13.40 4.73
C GLU A 149 15.36 12.08 5.17
N ASN A 150 14.15 12.15 5.70
CA ASN A 150 13.37 11.00 6.12
C ASN A 150 12.56 10.44 4.95
N LEU A 151 12.74 9.14 4.64
CA LEU A 151 12.02 8.48 3.56
C LEU A 151 10.51 8.55 3.72
N THR A 152 9.99 8.29 4.92
CA THR A 152 8.55 8.32 5.19
C THR A 152 7.99 9.71 4.95
N ASN A 153 8.63 10.75 5.48
CA ASN A 153 8.21 12.13 5.29
C ASN A 153 8.24 12.54 3.81
N PHE A 154 9.26 12.12 3.07
CA PHE A 154 9.34 12.35 1.63
C PHE A 154 8.16 11.72 0.88
N ILE A 155 7.89 10.43 1.13
CA ILE A 155 6.78 9.71 0.49
C ILE A 155 5.42 10.29 0.87
N LEU A 156 5.24 10.70 2.12
CA LEU A 156 4.00 11.35 2.56
C LEU A 156 3.76 12.69 1.86
N SER A 157 4.83 13.38 1.44
CA SER A 157 4.74 14.66 0.72
C SER A 157 4.45 14.53 -0.78
N VAL A 158 4.67 13.36 -1.36
CA VAL A 158 4.38 13.07 -2.77
C VAL A 158 2.89 12.84 -2.96
#